data_9781d3cd2dd358c04600858292d92cdf
#
_entry.id   9781d3cd2dd358c04600858292d92cdf
#
_cell.length_a   1.000
_cell.length_b   1.000
_cell.length_c   1.000
_cell.angle_alpha   90.00
_cell.angle_beta   90.00
_cell.angle_gamma   90.00
#
_symmetry.space_group_name_H-M   'P 1'
#
loop_
_entity.id
_entity.type
_entity.pdbx_description
1 polymer ?
#
loop_
_entity_poly.entity_id
_entity_poly.type
_entity_poly.pdbx_seq_one_letter_code
_entity_poly.pdbx_strand_id
1 'polypeptide(L)'
;MKIALVGGTGDIGTGLALRWAKSHEILIGSRKEEKAVESAGRVLEALQGKGQVGGLDNGSAIQAADVVVLCVPYEHLISVTSDLLGSYSGQIVISPVVPMVFKGKHFDFTPPAEGSAAMQIKALLPEDLRIVSAFHTICAAALQDLERELNADVLVCGDDQEALELVAGLAGEIKSLRPLNAGPLTVSGMVESLTPMLLNVARHSKIKDPGIKIVSER
;
A
#
# COMPACT_ATOMS: atom_id res chain seq x y z
N MET A 1 -4.25 -5.90 -15.51
CA MET A 1 -2.89 -6.19 -15.03
C MET A 1 -2.95 -7.15 -13.83
N LYS A 2 -1.82 -7.75 -13.47
CA LYS A 2 -1.69 -8.59 -12.27
C LYS A 2 -1.02 -7.80 -11.15
N ILE A 3 -1.64 -7.78 -9.98
CA ILE A 3 -1.15 -7.03 -8.82
C ILE A 3 -0.89 -8.01 -7.67
N ALA A 4 0.37 -8.12 -7.24
CA ALA A 4 0.74 -8.88 -6.05
C ALA A 4 0.63 -8.02 -4.80
N LEU A 5 -0.01 -8.55 -3.78
CA LEU A 5 -0.10 -7.94 -2.45
C LEU A 5 0.78 -8.75 -1.50
N VAL A 6 2.05 -8.38 -1.35
CA VAL A 6 3.02 -9.08 -0.50
C VAL A 6 2.66 -8.87 0.97
N GLY A 7 2.43 -9.97 1.70
CA GLY A 7 1.85 -9.90 3.03
C GLY A 7 0.37 -9.45 3.02
N GLY A 8 -0.33 -9.66 1.91
CA GLY A 8 -1.66 -9.13 1.62
C GLY A 8 -2.81 -9.72 2.44
N THR A 9 -2.54 -10.64 3.36
CA THR A 9 -3.55 -11.22 4.28
C THR A 9 -3.96 -10.28 5.41
N GLY A 10 -3.27 -9.13 5.58
CA GLY A 10 -3.61 -8.09 6.55
C GLY A 10 -4.67 -7.11 6.04
N ASP A 11 -5.03 -6.13 6.89
CA ASP A 11 -6.15 -5.22 6.64
C ASP A 11 -5.97 -4.36 5.39
N ILE A 12 -4.78 -3.80 5.16
CA ILE A 12 -4.50 -2.96 3.98
C ILE A 12 -4.55 -3.80 2.70
N GLY A 13 -3.95 -5.01 2.71
CA GLY A 13 -3.97 -5.91 1.57
C GLY A 13 -5.38 -6.38 1.23
N THR A 14 -6.16 -6.79 2.24
CA THR A 14 -7.57 -7.16 2.05
C THR A 14 -8.38 -6.00 1.47
N GLY A 15 -8.19 -4.78 2.00
CA GLY A 15 -8.88 -3.59 1.51
C GLY A 15 -8.56 -3.27 0.05
N LEU A 16 -7.28 -3.30 -0.34
CA LEU A 16 -6.86 -3.08 -1.72
C LEU A 16 -7.37 -4.18 -2.65
N ALA A 17 -7.32 -5.46 -2.22
CA ALA A 17 -7.87 -6.57 -2.98
C ALA A 17 -9.36 -6.38 -3.29
N LEU A 18 -10.17 -6.01 -2.29
CA LEU A 18 -11.59 -5.75 -2.44
C LEU A 18 -11.88 -4.62 -3.45
N ARG A 19 -11.06 -3.58 -3.49
CA ARG A 19 -11.24 -2.43 -4.37
C ARG A 19 -10.82 -2.71 -5.81
N TRP A 20 -9.76 -3.48 -6.03
CA TRP A 20 -9.17 -3.67 -7.35
C TRP A 20 -9.56 -4.98 -8.06
N ALA A 21 -10.04 -6.01 -7.34
CA ALA A 21 -10.27 -7.33 -7.90
C ALA A 21 -11.32 -7.39 -9.03
N LYS A 22 -12.15 -6.37 -9.18
CA LYS A 22 -13.12 -6.28 -10.29
C LYS A 22 -12.47 -5.86 -11.61
N SER A 23 -11.37 -5.11 -11.55
CA SER A 23 -10.66 -4.56 -12.72
C SER A 23 -9.33 -5.24 -12.98
N HIS A 24 -8.75 -5.88 -11.97
CA HIS A 24 -7.42 -6.48 -12.03
C HIS A 24 -7.41 -7.90 -11.46
N GLU A 25 -6.42 -8.70 -11.84
CA GLU A 25 -6.11 -9.98 -11.21
C GLU A 25 -5.25 -9.71 -9.97
N ILE A 26 -5.76 -10.06 -8.80
CA ILE A 26 -5.10 -9.85 -7.50
C ILE A 26 -4.47 -11.16 -7.01
N LEU A 27 -3.19 -11.12 -6.71
CA LEU A 27 -2.42 -12.20 -6.14
C LEU A 27 -2.10 -11.86 -4.68
N ILE A 28 -2.87 -12.42 -3.74
CA ILE A 28 -2.58 -12.24 -2.32
C ILE A 28 -1.37 -13.10 -1.97
N GLY A 29 -0.29 -12.45 -1.53
CA GLY A 29 0.93 -13.11 -1.09
C GLY A 29 0.98 -13.31 0.43
N SER A 30 1.54 -14.44 0.86
CA SER A 30 1.79 -14.73 2.27
C SER A 30 3.04 -15.59 2.42
N ARG A 31 3.64 -15.63 3.63
CA ARG A 31 4.69 -16.61 3.98
C ARG A 31 4.18 -18.05 4.00
N LYS A 32 2.86 -18.22 4.13
CA LYS A 32 2.16 -19.51 4.08
C LYS A 32 1.07 -19.41 3.04
N GLU A 33 1.20 -20.16 1.96
CA GLU A 33 0.28 -20.13 0.82
C GLU A 33 -1.16 -20.44 1.24
N GLU A 34 -1.36 -21.36 2.18
CA GLU A 34 -2.70 -21.71 2.66
C GLU A 34 -3.44 -20.50 3.25
N LYS A 35 -2.71 -19.59 3.95
CA LYS A 35 -3.29 -18.34 4.46
C LYS A 35 -3.64 -17.36 3.35
N ALA A 36 -2.85 -17.33 2.29
CA ALA A 36 -3.14 -16.49 1.13
C ALA A 36 -4.39 -16.99 0.40
N VAL A 37 -4.51 -18.30 0.18
CA VAL A 37 -5.68 -18.94 -0.45
C VAL A 37 -6.95 -18.69 0.39
N GLU A 38 -6.87 -18.86 1.71
CA GLU A 38 -7.99 -18.56 2.62
C GLU A 38 -8.42 -17.09 2.52
N SER A 39 -7.44 -16.15 2.49
CA SER A 39 -7.71 -14.73 2.36
C SER A 39 -8.33 -14.38 1.01
N ALA A 40 -7.85 -14.98 -0.08
CA ALA A 40 -8.42 -14.83 -1.41
C ALA A 40 -9.88 -15.31 -1.47
N GLY A 41 -10.18 -16.45 -0.82
CA GLY A 41 -11.54 -16.97 -0.69
C GLY A 41 -12.48 -15.99 0.01
N ARG A 42 -12.04 -15.39 1.13
CA ARG A 42 -12.83 -14.38 1.86
C ARG A 42 -13.10 -13.13 1.01
N VAL A 43 -12.10 -12.66 0.25
CA VAL A 43 -12.28 -11.51 -0.66
C VAL A 43 -13.28 -11.84 -1.76
N LEU A 44 -13.17 -13.02 -2.38
CA LEU A 44 -14.13 -13.46 -3.41
C LEU A 44 -15.55 -13.62 -2.86
N GLU A 45 -15.71 -14.15 -1.66
CA GLU A 45 -17.00 -14.23 -0.99
C GLU A 45 -17.63 -12.86 -0.76
N ALA A 46 -16.84 -11.89 -0.24
CA ALA A 46 -17.28 -10.51 -0.04
C ALA A 46 -17.69 -9.82 -1.37
N LEU A 47 -17.03 -10.18 -2.48
CA LEU A 47 -17.34 -9.70 -3.81
C LEU A 47 -18.43 -10.53 -4.51
N GLN A 48 -19.06 -11.51 -3.82
CA GLN A 48 -20.06 -12.40 -4.39
C GLN A 48 -19.57 -13.13 -5.65
N GLY A 49 -18.30 -13.54 -5.66
CA GLY A 49 -17.64 -14.18 -6.79
C GLY A 49 -17.30 -13.25 -7.96
N LYS A 50 -17.51 -11.94 -7.83
CA LYS A 50 -17.26 -10.95 -8.91
C LYS A 50 -15.86 -10.36 -8.77
N GLY A 51 -14.83 -11.06 -9.25
CA GLY A 51 -13.46 -10.60 -9.19
C GLY A 51 -12.47 -11.70 -9.55
N GLN A 52 -11.21 -11.32 -9.70
CA GLN A 52 -10.12 -12.25 -9.95
C GLN A 52 -9.11 -12.15 -8.81
N VAL A 53 -9.15 -13.11 -7.89
CA VAL A 53 -8.27 -13.14 -6.71
C VAL A 53 -7.73 -14.54 -6.52
N GLY A 54 -6.40 -14.66 -6.44
CA GLY A 54 -5.69 -15.88 -6.10
C GLY A 54 -4.83 -15.71 -4.85
N GLY A 55 -4.48 -16.82 -4.20
CA GLY A 55 -3.53 -16.86 -3.09
C GLY A 55 -2.29 -17.64 -3.47
N LEU A 56 -1.11 -17.11 -3.18
CA LEU A 56 0.20 -17.73 -3.45
C LEU A 56 1.17 -17.45 -2.29
N ASP A 57 2.31 -18.13 -2.27
CA ASP A 57 3.44 -17.63 -1.49
C ASP A 57 3.91 -16.26 -2.03
N ASN A 58 4.60 -15.47 -1.19
CA ASN A 58 5.01 -14.11 -1.58
C ASN A 58 5.90 -14.08 -2.83
N GLY A 59 6.84 -15.01 -2.95
CA GLY A 59 7.78 -15.06 -4.07
C GLY A 59 7.08 -15.35 -5.39
N SER A 60 6.22 -16.37 -5.41
CA SER A 60 5.40 -16.73 -6.58
C SER A 60 4.43 -15.60 -6.97
N ALA A 61 3.85 -14.90 -5.98
CA ALA A 61 2.99 -13.75 -6.24
C ALA A 61 3.76 -12.61 -6.95
N ILE A 62 4.97 -12.26 -6.47
CA ILE A 62 5.83 -11.24 -7.10
C ILE A 62 6.19 -11.64 -8.53
N GLN A 63 6.65 -12.88 -8.75
CA GLN A 63 7.09 -13.35 -10.07
C GLN A 63 5.98 -13.31 -11.12
N ALA A 64 4.73 -13.49 -10.71
CA ALA A 64 3.58 -13.52 -11.61
C ALA A 64 2.96 -12.12 -11.87
N ALA A 65 3.43 -11.07 -11.19
CA ALA A 65 2.77 -9.77 -11.18
C ALA A 65 3.46 -8.70 -12.03
N ASP A 66 2.68 -7.73 -12.50
CA ASP A 66 3.16 -6.49 -13.14
C ASP A 66 3.46 -5.41 -12.08
N VAL A 67 2.67 -5.41 -11.00
CA VAL A 67 2.75 -4.45 -9.89
C VAL A 67 2.81 -5.21 -8.57
N VAL A 68 3.66 -4.77 -7.66
CA VAL A 68 3.83 -5.35 -6.32
C VAL A 68 3.50 -4.29 -5.28
N VAL A 69 2.61 -4.59 -4.34
CA VAL A 69 2.32 -3.73 -3.18
C VAL A 69 2.85 -4.39 -1.91
N LEU A 70 3.68 -3.69 -1.15
CA LEU A 70 4.28 -4.19 0.08
C LEU A 70 3.34 -3.97 1.28
N CYS A 71 2.42 -4.90 1.51
CA CYS A 71 1.41 -4.83 2.58
C CYS A 71 1.91 -5.42 3.92
N VAL A 72 3.18 -5.23 4.22
CA VAL A 72 3.80 -5.75 5.45
C VAL A 72 3.99 -4.65 6.49
N PRO A 73 3.93 -4.95 7.81
CA PRO A 73 4.34 -4.01 8.83
C PRO A 73 5.79 -3.55 8.66
N TYR A 74 6.10 -2.30 9.02
CA TYR A 74 7.44 -1.73 8.87
C TYR A 74 8.53 -2.59 9.52
N GLU A 75 8.28 -3.16 10.69
CA GLU A 75 9.22 -4.03 11.42
C GLU A 75 9.64 -5.29 10.65
N HIS A 76 8.85 -5.70 9.66
CA HIS A 76 9.13 -6.85 8.81
C HIS A 76 9.56 -6.47 7.38
N LEU A 77 9.51 -5.18 7.04
CA LEU A 77 9.73 -4.70 5.67
C LEU A 77 11.06 -5.19 5.09
N ILE A 78 12.16 -4.94 5.79
CA ILE A 78 13.50 -5.26 5.30
C ILE A 78 13.73 -6.76 5.22
N SER A 79 13.35 -7.52 6.25
CA SER A 79 13.53 -8.97 6.22
C SER A 79 12.74 -9.62 5.09
N VAL A 80 11.46 -9.27 4.93
CA VAL A 80 10.61 -9.82 3.87
C VAL A 80 11.12 -9.41 2.48
N THR A 81 11.52 -8.15 2.29
CA THR A 81 12.03 -7.69 1.00
C THR A 81 13.36 -8.35 0.64
N SER A 82 14.28 -8.50 1.62
CA SER A 82 15.57 -9.19 1.43
C SER A 82 15.41 -10.66 1.07
N ASP A 83 14.51 -11.37 1.74
CA ASP A 83 14.24 -12.79 1.49
C ASP A 83 13.68 -13.03 0.08
N LEU A 84 13.07 -12.00 -0.52
CA LEU A 84 12.36 -12.07 -1.80
C LEU A 84 13.13 -11.40 -2.96
N LEU A 85 14.38 -10.95 -2.76
CA LEU A 85 15.16 -10.23 -3.79
C LEU A 85 15.20 -10.96 -5.14
N GLY A 86 15.37 -12.29 -5.13
CA GLY A 86 15.40 -13.12 -6.34
C GLY A 86 14.05 -13.27 -7.07
N SER A 87 12.95 -12.76 -6.51
CA SER A 87 11.61 -12.84 -7.12
C SER A 87 11.24 -11.58 -7.91
N TYR A 88 11.98 -10.48 -7.73
CA TYR A 88 11.72 -9.22 -8.44
C TYR A 88 12.38 -9.21 -9.83
N SER A 89 11.67 -8.67 -10.82
CA SER A 89 12.16 -8.51 -12.20
C SER A 89 11.34 -7.47 -12.96
N GLY A 90 11.70 -6.18 -12.83
CA GLY A 90 11.12 -5.09 -13.61
C GLY A 90 9.72 -4.61 -13.20
N GLN A 91 9.14 -5.13 -12.11
CA GLN A 91 7.82 -4.68 -11.61
C GLN A 91 7.87 -3.22 -11.13
N ILE A 92 6.69 -2.59 -11.07
CA ILE A 92 6.49 -1.39 -10.28
C ILE A 92 6.20 -1.82 -8.84
N VAL A 93 6.96 -1.28 -7.87
CA VAL A 93 6.80 -1.60 -6.46
C VAL A 93 6.15 -0.42 -5.74
N ILE A 94 5.00 -0.65 -5.12
CA ILE A 94 4.26 0.35 -4.33
C ILE A 94 4.54 0.11 -2.85
N SER A 95 4.99 1.16 -2.15
CA SER A 95 5.18 1.16 -0.70
C SER A 95 4.12 1.99 0.00
N PRO A 96 3.14 1.38 0.67
CA PRO A 96 2.25 2.06 1.62
C PRO A 96 2.79 2.04 3.06
N VAL A 97 4.01 1.58 3.25
CA VAL A 97 4.58 1.30 4.57
C VAL A 97 4.98 2.59 5.29
N VAL A 98 4.71 2.64 6.59
CA VAL A 98 5.02 3.80 7.44
C VAL A 98 5.88 3.38 8.63
N PRO A 99 7.09 3.94 8.78
CA PRO A 99 7.93 3.72 9.96
C PRO A 99 7.40 4.53 11.15
N MET A 100 6.62 3.90 12.00
CA MET A 100 6.03 4.52 13.18
C MET A 100 6.01 3.59 14.38
N VAL A 101 6.00 4.16 15.58
CA VAL A 101 5.91 3.42 16.84
C VAL A 101 4.86 4.05 17.76
N PHE A 102 4.11 3.21 18.46
CA PHE A 102 3.19 3.67 19.51
C PHE A 102 3.92 3.81 20.85
N LYS A 103 3.92 5.01 21.42
CA LYS A 103 4.55 5.37 22.71
C LYS A 103 3.55 5.36 23.88
N GLY A 104 2.52 4.52 23.83
CA GLY A 104 1.49 4.38 24.85
C GLY A 104 0.43 5.49 24.85
N LYS A 105 0.77 6.73 24.50
CA LYS A 105 -0.16 7.86 24.43
C LYS A 105 -0.31 8.44 23.02
N HIS A 106 0.71 8.34 22.20
CA HIS A 106 0.76 8.89 20.84
C HIS A 106 1.61 8.01 19.94
N PHE A 107 1.51 8.25 18.65
CA PHE A 107 2.35 7.65 17.61
C PHE A 107 3.47 8.61 17.23
N ASP A 108 4.69 8.10 17.15
CA ASP A 108 5.86 8.83 16.65
C ASP A 108 6.23 8.31 15.26
N PHE A 109 6.62 9.21 14.36
CA PHE A 109 7.31 8.87 13.13
C PHE A 109 8.77 8.53 13.45
N THR A 110 9.23 7.36 13.01
CA THR A 110 10.58 6.84 13.29
C THR A 110 11.29 6.46 11.98
N PRO A 111 11.66 7.46 11.14
CA PRO A 111 12.26 7.17 9.84
C PRO A 111 13.60 6.44 9.99
N PRO A 112 13.94 5.54 9.04
CA PRO A 112 15.27 4.97 8.93
C PRO A 112 16.31 6.02 8.48
N ALA A 113 17.59 5.62 8.42
CA ALA A 113 18.67 6.50 7.99
C ALA A 113 18.48 7.04 6.55
N GLU A 114 17.81 6.27 5.70
CA GLU A 114 17.46 6.64 4.33
C GLU A 114 16.34 7.69 4.25
N GLY A 115 15.73 8.06 5.39
CA GLY A 115 14.72 9.10 5.53
C GLY A 115 13.27 8.65 5.35
N SER A 116 13.02 7.48 4.75
CA SER A 116 11.68 6.91 4.55
C SER A 116 11.72 5.40 4.34
N ALA A 117 10.61 4.71 4.57
CA ALA A 117 10.47 3.30 4.22
C ALA A 117 10.65 3.07 2.72
N ALA A 118 10.10 3.95 1.88
CA ALA A 118 10.25 3.87 0.43
C ALA A 118 11.71 4.02 -0.02
N MET A 119 12.46 4.95 0.54
CA MET A 119 13.90 5.10 0.25
C MET A 119 14.72 3.92 0.75
N GLN A 120 14.34 3.34 1.89
CA GLN A 120 14.98 2.13 2.41
C GLN A 120 14.78 0.93 1.48
N ILE A 121 13.56 0.78 0.92
CA ILE A 121 13.26 -0.24 -0.10
C ILE A 121 14.08 0.02 -1.37
N LYS A 122 14.17 1.27 -1.83
CA LYS A 122 14.95 1.65 -3.02
C LYS A 122 16.43 1.29 -2.87
N ALA A 123 17.00 1.46 -1.68
CA ALA A 123 18.39 1.11 -1.41
C ALA A 123 18.64 -0.41 -1.39
N LEU A 124 17.61 -1.21 -1.20
CA LEU A 124 17.69 -2.68 -1.07
C LEU A 124 17.38 -3.40 -2.38
N LEU A 125 16.41 -2.91 -3.14
CA LEU A 125 15.94 -3.55 -4.37
C LEU A 125 16.87 -3.25 -5.57
N PRO A 126 16.87 -4.11 -6.60
CA PRO A 126 17.56 -3.84 -7.87
C PRO A 126 17.22 -2.47 -8.46
N GLU A 127 18.22 -1.82 -9.07
CA GLU A 127 18.11 -0.43 -9.60
C GLU A 127 17.11 -0.28 -10.75
N ASP A 128 16.80 -1.36 -11.47
CA ASP A 128 15.84 -1.40 -12.58
C ASP A 128 14.37 -1.40 -12.10
N LEU A 129 14.13 -1.58 -10.81
CA LEU A 129 12.80 -1.52 -10.24
C LEU A 129 12.34 -0.08 -10.00
N ARG A 130 11.11 0.19 -10.40
CA ARG A 130 10.46 1.49 -10.25
C ARG A 130 9.67 1.52 -8.93
N ILE A 131 10.13 2.33 -7.97
CA ILE A 131 9.52 2.42 -6.65
C ILE A 131 8.59 3.64 -6.60
N VAL A 132 7.38 3.43 -6.11
CA VAL A 132 6.38 4.46 -5.86
C VAL A 132 5.87 4.36 -4.42
N SER A 133 5.82 5.48 -3.73
CA SER A 133 5.32 5.61 -2.37
C SER A 133 3.88 6.16 -2.44
N ALA A 134 2.88 5.44 -1.90
CA ALA A 134 1.47 5.81 -1.98
C ALA A 134 0.60 5.09 -0.93
N PHE A 135 -0.64 5.53 -0.71
CA PHE A 135 -1.67 4.94 0.16
C PHE A 135 -1.43 4.99 1.68
N HIS A 136 -0.42 5.70 2.17
CA HIS A 136 -0.07 5.76 3.59
C HIS A 136 -1.19 6.29 4.49
N THR A 137 -1.95 7.28 4.00
CA THR A 137 -2.98 8.00 4.76
C THR A 137 -4.38 7.44 4.60
N ILE A 138 -4.53 6.31 3.91
CA ILE A 138 -5.83 5.68 3.68
C ILE A 138 -6.12 4.65 4.76
N CYS A 139 -7.24 4.82 5.45
CA CYS A 139 -7.65 3.89 6.50
C CYS A 139 -8.01 2.52 5.91
N ALA A 140 -7.35 1.46 6.37
CA ALA A 140 -7.58 0.10 5.90
C ALA A 140 -9.03 -0.37 6.13
N ALA A 141 -9.64 -0.02 7.28
CA ALA A 141 -11.03 -0.35 7.55
C ALA A 141 -12.00 0.34 6.57
N ALA A 142 -11.67 1.57 6.15
CA ALA A 142 -12.47 2.29 5.15
C ALA A 142 -12.30 1.70 3.74
N LEU A 143 -11.12 1.14 3.40
CA LEU A 143 -10.93 0.40 2.15
C LEU A 143 -11.79 -0.87 2.10
N GLN A 144 -11.96 -1.57 3.21
CA GLN A 144 -12.74 -2.81 3.28
C GLN A 144 -14.26 -2.58 3.20
N ASP A 145 -14.74 -1.42 3.54
CA ASP A 145 -16.16 -1.05 3.43
C ASP A 145 -16.46 -0.56 2.01
N LEU A 146 -16.94 -1.46 1.14
CA LEU A 146 -17.20 -1.18 -0.28
C LEU A 146 -18.31 -0.14 -0.53
N GLU A 147 -19.23 0.04 0.41
CA GLU A 147 -20.30 1.03 0.33
C GLU A 147 -19.80 2.45 0.70
N ARG A 148 -18.66 2.53 1.39
CA ARG A 148 -18.10 3.79 1.84
C ARG A 148 -17.36 4.53 0.73
N GLU A 149 -17.67 5.81 0.57
CA GLU A 149 -16.87 6.77 -0.20
C GLU A 149 -15.71 7.28 0.65
N LEU A 150 -14.48 7.20 0.13
CA LEU A 150 -13.29 7.51 0.92
C LEU A 150 -12.98 9.00 1.00
N ASN A 151 -13.42 9.82 0.04
CA ASN A 151 -13.25 11.27 -0.05
C ASN A 151 -11.94 11.82 0.53
N ALA A 152 -10.83 11.26 0.11
CA ALA A 152 -9.48 11.59 0.56
C ALA A 152 -8.52 11.72 -0.61
N ASP A 153 -7.36 12.30 -0.36
CA ASP A 153 -6.26 12.38 -1.33
C ASP A 153 -5.23 11.28 -1.06
N VAL A 154 -4.75 10.68 -2.15
CA VAL A 154 -3.61 9.78 -2.15
C VAL A 154 -2.41 10.55 -2.65
N LEU A 155 -1.47 10.85 -1.75
CA LEU A 155 -0.22 11.50 -2.12
C LEU A 155 0.74 10.45 -2.67
N VAL A 156 1.22 10.67 -3.91
CA VAL A 156 2.05 9.73 -4.67
C VAL A 156 3.42 10.34 -4.87
N CYS A 157 4.48 9.62 -4.48
CA CYS A 157 5.87 10.04 -4.71
C CYS A 157 6.61 8.96 -5.51
N GLY A 158 7.45 9.39 -6.44
CA GLY A 158 8.27 8.49 -7.27
C GLY A 158 9.17 9.27 -8.22
N ASP A 159 10.11 8.57 -8.85
CA ASP A 159 11.08 9.19 -9.77
C ASP A 159 10.78 8.84 -11.25
N ASP A 160 9.95 7.82 -11.51
CA ASP A 160 9.56 7.36 -12.84
C ASP A 160 8.14 7.83 -13.16
N GLN A 161 7.98 8.57 -14.27
CA GLN A 161 6.73 9.19 -14.65
C GLN A 161 5.64 8.16 -15.00
N GLU A 162 5.99 7.09 -15.70
CA GLU A 162 5.03 6.05 -16.10
C GLU A 162 4.52 5.28 -14.86
N ALA A 163 5.41 4.98 -13.91
CA ALA A 163 5.04 4.36 -12.66
C ALA A 163 4.14 5.26 -11.80
N LEU A 164 4.43 6.58 -11.75
CA LEU A 164 3.59 7.56 -11.06
C LEU A 164 2.18 7.61 -11.66
N GLU A 165 2.06 7.67 -12.98
CA GLU A 165 0.78 7.71 -13.69
C GLU A 165 -0.03 6.41 -13.47
N LEU A 166 0.64 5.25 -13.53
CA LEU A 166 0.00 3.97 -13.27
C LEU A 166 -0.55 3.89 -11.84
N VAL A 167 0.26 4.26 -10.84
CA VAL A 167 -0.16 4.21 -9.43
C VAL A 167 -1.23 5.25 -9.13
N ALA A 168 -1.16 6.44 -9.74
CA ALA A 168 -2.23 7.43 -9.68
C ALA A 168 -3.53 6.88 -10.30
N GLY A 169 -3.44 6.18 -11.43
CA GLY A 169 -4.57 5.49 -12.04
C GLY A 169 -5.22 4.49 -11.08
N LEU A 170 -4.42 3.59 -10.47
CA LEU A 170 -4.91 2.63 -9.47
C LEU A 170 -5.58 3.29 -8.26
N ALA A 171 -5.05 4.42 -7.80
CA ALA A 171 -5.68 5.19 -6.72
C ALA A 171 -7.02 5.79 -7.19
N GLY A 172 -7.08 6.33 -8.41
CA GLY A 172 -8.29 6.92 -9.00
C GLY A 172 -9.41 5.93 -9.29
N GLU A 173 -9.12 4.64 -9.44
CA GLU A 173 -10.12 3.58 -9.56
C GLU A 173 -10.91 3.35 -8.26
N ILE A 174 -10.37 3.73 -7.13
CA ILE A 174 -11.04 3.63 -5.84
C ILE A 174 -11.95 4.85 -5.68
N LYS A 175 -13.25 4.62 -5.62
CA LYS A 175 -14.28 5.67 -5.60
C LYS A 175 -13.96 6.77 -4.58
N SER A 176 -13.97 8.01 -5.06
CA SER A 176 -13.75 9.24 -4.28
C SER A 176 -12.34 9.43 -3.70
N LEU A 177 -11.37 8.61 -4.10
CA LEU A 177 -9.96 8.93 -3.90
C LEU A 177 -9.46 9.83 -5.04
N ARG A 178 -8.66 10.84 -4.69
CA ARG A 178 -8.00 11.74 -5.64
C ARG A 178 -6.48 11.56 -5.52
N PRO A 179 -5.80 11.02 -6.55
CA PRO A 179 -4.34 10.96 -6.54
C PRO A 179 -3.75 12.35 -6.77
N LEU A 180 -2.70 12.68 -6.03
CA LEU A 180 -1.92 13.91 -6.18
C LEU A 180 -0.43 13.56 -6.19
N ASN A 181 0.27 14.01 -7.22
CA ASN A 181 1.74 13.90 -7.26
C ASN A 181 2.35 14.82 -6.20
N ALA A 182 3.05 14.24 -5.23
CA ALA A 182 3.71 14.96 -4.14
C ALA A 182 5.22 15.19 -4.40
N GLY A 183 5.75 14.70 -5.52
CA GLY A 183 7.12 14.91 -5.94
C GLY A 183 7.98 13.64 -6.02
N PRO A 184 9.31 13.80 -6.03
CA PRO A 184 10.24 12.66 -6.15
C PRO A 184 10.17 11.74 -4.93
N LEU A 185 10.69 10.50 -5.08
CA LEU A 185 10.67 9.49 -4.02
C LEU A 185 11.36 9.97 -2.73
N THR A 186 12.34 10.88 -2.84
CA THR A 186 13.06 11.46 -1.70
C THR A 186 12.17 12.24 -0.71
N VAL A 187 10.98 12.69 -1.13
CA VAL A 187 10.03 13.38 -0.24
C VAL A 187 9.06 12.43 0.46
N SER A 188 9.13 11.13 0.22
CA SER A 188 8.22 10.12 0.80
C SER A 188 8.14 10.20 2.32
N GLY A 189 9.23 10.50 3.02
CA GLY A 189 9.24 10.62 4.47
C GLY A 189 8.27 11.69 5.00
N MET A 190 8.04 12.76 4.25
CA MET A 190 7.05 13.78 4.61
C MET A 190 5.63 13.21 4.52
N VAL A 191 5.35 12.42 3.46
CA VAL A 191 4.04 11.79 3.27
C VAL A 191 3.81 10.67 4.30
N GLU A 192 4.82 9.82 4.53
CA GLU A 192 4.76 8.76 5.54
C GLU A 192 4.49 9.33 6.94
N SER A 193 5.09 10.49 7.30
CA SER A 193 4.90 11.14 8.59
C SER A 193 3.47 11.63 8.87
N LEU A 194 2.65 11.78 7.83
CA LEU A 194 1.25 12.17 7.99
C LEU A 194 0.41 11.09 8.66
N THR A 195 0.76 9.84 8.51
CA THR A 195 0.01 8.72 9.11
C THR A 195 0.02 8.74 10.64
N PRO A 196 1.17 8.76 11.34
CA PRO A 196 1.17 8.90 12.80
C PRO A 196 0.52 10.20 13.27
N MET A 197 0.64 11.30 12.50
CA MET A 197 -0.08 12.55 12.80
C MET A 197 -1.60 12.34 12.76
N LEU A 198 -2.13 11.72 11.72
CA LEU A 198 -3.56 11.43 11.60
C LEU A 198 -4.06 10.52 12.71
N LEU A 199 -3.30 9.48 13.07
CA LEU A 199 -3.63 8.59 14.17
C LEU A 199 -3.66 9.33 15.52
N ASN A 200 -2.76 10.29 15.73
CA ASN A 200 -2.78 11.16 16.91
C ASN A 200 -4.01 12.08 16.92
N VAL A 201 -4.35 12.69 15.79
CA VAL A 201 -5.58 13.50 15.64
C VAL A 201 -6.82 12.64 15.92
N ALA A 202 -6.90 11.45 15.32
CA ALA A 202 -8.00 10.51 15.56
C ALA A 202 -8.20 10.23 17.05
N ARG A 203 -7.09 9.92 17.73
CA ARG A 203 -7.09 9.57 19.15
C ARG A 203 -7.49 10.72 20.06
N HIS A 204 -6.89 11.91 19.87
CA HIS A 204 -7.08 13.04 20.76
C HIS A 204 -8.36 13.82 20.48
N SER A 205 -8.81 13.87 19.22
CA SER A 205 -10.03 14.57 18.80
C SER A 205 -11.23 13.63 18.65
N LYS A 206 -11.07 12.32 18.92
CA LYS A 206 -12.12 11.29 18.76
C LYS A 206 -12.72 11.25 17.35
N ILE A 207 -11.89 11.51 16.34
CA ILE A 207 -12.27 11.42 14.94
C ILE A 207 -12.03 9.98 14.47
N LYS A 208 -13.04 9.38 13.85
CA LYS A 208 -12.92 8.04 13.30
C LYS A 208 -12.39 8.11 11.87
N ASP A 209 -11.40 7.24 11.56
CA ASP A 209 -10.84 7.03 10.21
C ASP A 209 -10.47 8.35 9.49
N PRO A 210 -9.58 9.20 10.05
CA PRO A 210 -9.21 10.45 9.42
C PRO A 210 -8.44 10.20 8.11
N GLY A 211 -8.65 11.07 7.14
CA GLY A 211 -7.91 11.14 5.89
C GLY A 211 -7.38 12.54 5.64
N ILE A 212 -6.65 12.72 4.54
CA ILE A 212 -6.16 14.03 4.09
C ILE A 212 -6.93 14.48 2.87
N LYS A 213 -7.23 15.77 2.82
CA LYS A 213 -7.77 16.45 1.66
C LYS A 213 -7.03 17.77 1.46
N ILE A 214 -6.33 17.90 0.35
CA ILE A 214 -5.68 19.16 -0.02
C ILE A 214 -6.73 20.07 -0.64
N VAL A 215 -6.96 21.22 -0.03
CA VAL A 215 -7.93 22.25 -0.49
C VAL A 215 -7.12 23.38 -1.12
N SER A 216 -7.55 23.85 -2.27
CA SER A 216 -7.05 25.09 -2.88
C SER A 216 -8.17 26.11 -2.87
N GLU A 217 -7.90 27.32 -2.44
CA GLU A 217 -8.75 28.46 -2.75
C GLU A 217 -8.63 28.76 -4.26
N ARG A 218 -9.77 28.87 -4.92
CA ARG A 218 -9.85 29.34 -6.32
C ARG A 218 -10.11 30.82 -6.35
#